data_cba85cbb41670db56c7c827e37a646bf
#
_entry.id   cba85cbb41670db56c7c827e37a646bf
#
_cell.length_a   1.000
_cell.length_b   1.000
_cell.length_c   1.000
_cell.angle_alpha   90.00
_cell.angle_beta   90.00
_cell.angle_gamma   90.00
#
_symmetry.space_group_name_H-M   'P 1'
#
loop_
_entity.id
_entity.type
_entity.pdbx_description
1 polymer ?
#
loop_
_entity_poly.entity_id
_entity_poly.type
_entity_poly.pdbx_seq_one_letter_code
_entity_poly.pdbx_strand_id
1 'polypeptide(L)'
;EIGTRPDYSPELTSWLHSFTPAINHYIKKELKFDTDIKYNMFGPVRPWDNSDNTTRDDLRKAMATNPYLHVLNQSGYYDGATTYFTAKYTLSQIDPSSKMINRIIFKGYRSGHMMYLRNEDLISANEDLRDFLKTSAANGKSAKY
;
A
#
# COMPACT_ATOMS: atom_id res chain seq x y z
N GLU A 1 1.16 -19.23 -23.55
CA GLU A 1 2.42 -18.94 -22.82
C GLU A 1 2.43 -17.50 -22.29
N ILE A 2 1.31 -17.14 -21.67
CA ILE A 2 1.16 -15.83 -21.01
C ILE A 2 2.11 -15.81 -19.82
N GLY A 3 2.98 -14.82 -19.76
CA GLY A 3 3.94 -14.66 -18.67
C GLY A 3 5.36 -15.15 -18.94
N THR A 4 5.62 -15.77 -20.09
CA THR A 4 7.00 -16.14 -20.49
C THR A 4 7.72 -15.04 -21.27
N ARG A 5 6.98 -14.01 -21.71
CA ARG A 5 7.55 -12.85 -22.40
C ARG A 5 7.85 -11.73 -21.41
N PRO A 6 9.10 -11.29 -21.30
CA PRO A 6 9.46 -10.22 -20.36
C PRO A 6 8.90 -8.84 -20.76
N ASP A 7 8.42 -8.69 -21.99
CA ASP A 7 7.85 -7.47 -22.54
C ASP A 7 6.30 -7.43 -22.53
N TYR A 8 5.66 -8.48 -22.01
CA TYR A 8 4.20 -8.59 -21.98
C TYR A 8 3.67 -8.93 -20.60
N SER A 9 2.79 -8.07 -20.09
CA SER A 9 2.03 -8.28 -18.86
C SER A 9 0.56 -7.92 -19.12
N PRO A 10 -0.37 -8.86 -18.97
CA PRO A 10 -1.81 -8.60 -19.17
C PRO A 10 -2.33 -7.53 -18.23
N GLU A 11 -1.87 -7.53 -16.98
CA GLU A 11 -2.25 -6.57 -15.95
C GLU A 11 -1.83 -5.16 -16.36
N LEU A 12 -0.57 -4.99 -16.74
CA LEU A 12 -0.03 -3.70 -17.16
C LEU A 12 -0.71 -3.20 -18.44
N THR A 13 -1.03 -4.08 -19.37
CA THR A 13 -1.77 -3.72 -20.59
C THR A 13 -3.17 -3.18 -20.22
N SER A 14 -3.90 -3.90 -19.38
CA SER A 14 -5.21 -3.47 -18.90
C SER A 14 -5.14 -2.11 -18.20
N TRP A 15 -4.18 -1.93 -17.32
CA TRP A 15 -3.99 -0.66 -16.59
C TRP A 15 -3.60 0.49 -17.50
N LEU A 16 -2.73 0.26 -18.48
CA LEU A 16 -2.35 1.29 -19.46
C LEU A 16 -3.56 1.79 -20.23
N HIS A 17 -4.40 0.87 -20.70
CA HIS A 17 -5.60 1.24 -21.46
C HIS A 17 -6.66 1.94 -20.62
N SER A 18 -6.78 1.61 -19.35
CA SER A 18 -7.78 2.20 -18.46
C SER A 18 -7.30 3.50 -17.83
N PHE A 19 -6.09 3.51 -17.26
CA PHE A 19 -5.62 4.64 -16.46
C PHE A 19 -4.97 5.75 -17.29
N THR A 20 -4.34 5.44 -18.44
CA THR A 20 -3.73 6.49 -19.27
C THR A 20 -4.73 7.53 -19.75
N PRO A 21 -5.87 7.17 -20.36
CA PRO A 21 -6.87 8.16 -20.73
C PRO A 21 -7.50 8.84 -19.51
N ALA A 22 -7.73 8.12 -18.43
CA ALA A 22 -8.33 8.66 -17.22
C ALA A 22 -7.46 9.75 -16.57
N ILE A 23 -6.16 9.49 -16.38
CA ILE A 23 -5.24 10.48 -15.78
C ILE A 23 -5.06 11.70 -16.68
N ASN A 24 -4.98 11.52 -18.01
CA ASN A 24 -4.88 12.64 -18.94
C ASN A 24 -6.15 13.51 -18.92
N HIS A 25 -7.33 12.88 -18.86
CA HIS A 25 -8.58 13.61 -18.68
C HIS A 25 -8.61 14.39 -17.37
N TYR A 26 -8.27 13.74 -16.27
CA TYR A 26 -8.26 14.34 -14.93
C TYR A 26 -7.33 15.57 -14.86
N ILE A 27 -6.08 15.41 -15.33
CA ILE A 27 -5.10 16.50 -15.32
C ILE A 27 -5.59 17.68 -16.15
N LYS A 28 -6.10 17.44 -17.36
CA LYS A 28 -6.49 18.53 -18.28
C LYS A 28 -7.84 19.14 -17.92
N LYS A 29 -8.83 18.35 -17.52
CA LYS A 29 -10.21 18.84 -17.32
C LYS A 29 -10.49 19.21 -15.88
N GLU A 30 -10.08 18.40 -14.93
CA GLU A 30 -10.36 18.65 -13.51
C GLU A 30 -9.33 19.61 -12.89
N LEU A 31 -8.03 19.31 -13.08
CA LEU A 31 -6.96 20.14 -12.55
C LEU A 31 -6.64 21.35 -13.45
N LYS A 32 -7.22 21.41 -14.65
CA LYS A 32 -7.02 22.50 -15.63
C LYS A 32 -5.54 22.77 -15.96
N PHE A 33 -4.73 21.72 -15.85
CA PHE A 33 -3.33 21.79 -16.24
C PHE A 33 -3.21 21.45 -17.72
N ASP A 34 -3.16 22.48 -18.55
CA ASP A 34 -3.05 22.33 -20.00
C ASP A 34 -1.59 22.21 -20.41
N THR A 35 -1.24 21.05 -20.96
CA THR A 35 0.12 20.71 -21.39
C THR A 35 0.09 19.70 -22.53
N ASP A 36 1.03 19.80 -23.44
CA ASP A 36 1.28 18.81 -24.49
C ASP A 36 2.28 17.71 -24.03
N ILE A 37 2.82 17.82 -22.81
CA ILE A 37 3.71 16.82 -22.25
C ILE A 37 2.90 15.54 -21.98
N LYS A 38 3.41 14.43 -22.51
CA LYS A 38 2.81 13.12 -22.27
C LYS A 38 3.02 12.72 -20.80
N TYR A 39 1.93 12.43 -20.10
CA TYR A 39 2.05 11.76 -18.80
C TYR A 39 2.58 10.34 -19.00
N ASN A 40 3.74 10.05 -18.42
CA ASN A 40 4.37 8.75 -18.51
C ASN A 40 4.06 7.93 -17.25
N MET A 41 3.08 7.04 -17.33
CA MET A 41 2.64 6.23 -16.20
C MET A 41 3.73 5.29 -15.67
N PHE A 42 4.61 4.81 -16.55
CA PHE A 42 5.78 4.02 -16.21
C PHE A 42 7.05 4.79 -16.60
N GLY A 43 7.28 5.91 -15.92
CA GLY A 43 8.47 6.72 -16.13
C GLY A 43 9.75 5.95 -15.77
N PRO A 44 10.91 6.40 -16.28
CA PRO A 44 12.20 5.79 -15.97
C PRO A 44 12.58 6.08 -14.51
N VAL A 45 12.15 5.23 -13.59
CA VAL A 45 12.50 5.32 -12.15
C VAL A 45 13.71 4.44 -11.80
N ARG A 46 14.46 4.01 -12.80
CA ARG A 46 15.66 3.19 -12.60
C ARG A 46 16.94 4.02 -12.71
N PRO A 47 18.00 3.67 -11.99
CA PRO A 47 18.07 2.51 -11.09
C PRO A 47 17.29 2.74 -9.80
N TRP A 48 16.48 1.75 -9.39
CA TRP A 48 15.88 1.72 -8.06
C TRP A 48 16.90 1.06 -7.13
N ASP A 49 17.33 1.78 -6.11
CA ASP A 49 18.31 1.26 -5.16
C ASP A 49 17.61 0.44 -4.07
N ASN A 50 17.86 -0.87 -4.08
CA ASN A 50 17.39 -1.82 -3.07
C ASN A 50 18.55 -2.30 -2.16
N SER A 51 19.68 -1.62 -2.14
CA SER A 51 20.84 -2.01 -1.35
C SER A 51 20.62 -1.91 0.16
N ASP A 52 19.70 -1.05 0.57
CA ASP A 52 19.30 -0.87 1.97
C ASP A 52 17.80 -1.12 2.14
N ASN A 53 17.47 -2.23 2.80
CA ASN A 53 16.10 -2.63 3.13
C ASN A 53 15.85 -2.59 4.65
N THR A 54 16.41 -1.60 5.34
CA THR A 54 16.33 -1.45 6.81
C THR A 54 15.02 -0.81 7.29
N THR A 55 14.08 -0.49 6.41
CA THR A 55 12.78 0.13 6.77
C THR A 55 12.02 -0.63 7.86
N ARG A 56 12.20 -1.95 7.94
CA ARG A 56 11.64 -2.78 9.03
C ARG A 56 12.18 -2.34 10.39
N ASP A 57 13.48 -2.11 10.51
CA ASP A 57 14.13 -1.73 11.77
C ASP A 57 13.79 -0.28 12.14
N ASP A 58 13.58 0.58 11.16
CA ASP A 58 13.11 1.95 11.37
C ASP A 58 11.66 1.97 11.88
N LEU A 59 10.78 1.14 11.30
CA LEU A 59 9.42 0.97 11.82
C LEU A 59 9.43 0.44 13.26
N ARG A 60 10.27 -0.54 13.56
CA ARG A 60 10.45 -1.04 14.93
C ARG A 60 10.85 0.06 15.91
N LYS A 61 11.85 0.86 15.55
CA LYS A 61 12.31 2.01 16.36
C LYS A 61 11.19 3.03 16.55
N ALA A 62 10.49 3.38 15.46
CA ALA A 62 9.38 4.32 15.52
C ALA A 62 8.27 3.82 16.44
N MET A 63 7.88 2.57 16.37
CA MET A 63 6.86 1.97 17.24
C MET A 63 7.32 1.83 18.69
N ALA A 64 8.60 1.59 18.93
CA ALA A 64 9.16 1.48 20.28
C ALA A 64 9.21 2.83 20.99
N THR A 65 9.47 3.92 20.25
CA THR A 65 9.56 5.28 20.80
C THR A 65 8.21 6.02 20.81
N ASN A 66 7.23 5.55 20.05
CA ASN A 66 5.91 6.17 19.97
C ASN A 66 4.81 5.19 20.42
N PRO A 67 4.42 5.19 21.68
CA PRO A 67 3.49 4.20 22.25
C PRO A 67 2.08 4.26 21.64
N TYR A 68 1.71 5.36 21.01
CA TYR A 68 0.42 5.53 20.32
C TYR A 68 0.47 5.27 18.82
N LEU A 69 1.63 4.94 18.28
CA LEU A 69 1.74 4.60 16.86
C LEU A 69 1.13 3.22 16.61
N HIS A 70 0.13 3.19 15.75
CA HIS A 70 -0.52 1.98 15.24
C HIS A 70 -0.20 1.78 13.77
N VAL A 71 -0.22 0.54 13.33
CA VAL A 71 0.02 0.16 11.94
C VAL A 71 -1.16 -0.64 11.42
N LEU A 72 -1.73 -0.23 10.30
CA LEU A 72 -2.70 -0.99 9.55
C LEU A 72 -2.04 -1.50 8.27
N ASN A 73 -1.96 -2.81 8.12
CA ASN A 73 -1.59 -3.45 6.87
C ASN A 73 -2.85 -3.93 6.15
N GLN A 74 -3.05 -3.46 4.93
CA GLN A 74 -4.15 -3.86 4.04
C GLN A 74 -3.56 -4.53 2.81
N SER A 75 -3.94 -5.77 2.52
CA SER A 75 -3.37 -6.56 1.42
C SER A 75 -4.43 -7.41 0.74
N GLY A 76 -4.31 -7.59 -0.58
CA GLY A 76 -5.08 -8.59 -1.31
C GLY A 76 -4.50 -9.99 -1.11
N TYR A 77 -5.35 -11.00 -0.94
CA TYR A 77 -4.91 -12.40 -0.76
C TYR A 77 -4.23 -12.98 -2.01
N TYR A 78 -4.54 -12.44 -3.18
CA TYR A 78 -4.00 -12.89 -4.48
C TYR A 78 -2.89 -11.96 -5.01
N ASP A 79 -2.33 -11.11 -4.14
CA ASP A 79 -1.20 -10.26 -4.51
C ASP A 79 0.07 -11.10 -4.68
N GLY A 80 0.52 -11.23 -5.93
CA GLY A 80 1.75 -11.96 -6.26
C GLY A 80 3.03 -11.11 -6.19
N ALA A 81 2.89 -9.79 -6.05
CA ALA A 81 4.02 -8.86 -5.97
C ALA A 81 4.44 -8.58 -4.53
N THR A 82 3.47 -8.22 -3.68
CA THR A 82 3.67 -7.98 -2.24
C THR A 82 2.72 -8.87 -1.45
N THR A 83 3.11 -10.12 -1.27
CA THR A 83 2.20 -11.15 -0.78
C THR A 83 1.75 -10.90 0.66
N TYR A 84 0.49 -11.21 0.93
CA TYR A 84 -0.14 -11.03 2.23
C TYR A 84 0.68 -11.65 3.39
N PHE A 85 1.16 -12.88 3.20
CA PHE A 85 1.91 -13.57 4.23
C PHE A 85 3.34 -13.05 4.40
N THR A 86 3.97 -12.54 3.35
CA THR A 86 5.27 -11.86 3.46
C THR A 86 5.17 -10.61 4.32
N ALA A 87 4.15 -9.78 4.08
CA ALA A 87 3.89 -8.61 4.93
C ALA A 87 3.66 -8.99 6.39
N LYS A 88 2.84 -10.02 6.62
CA LYS A 88 2.55 -10.54 7.96
C LYS A 88 3.79 -11.07 8.66
N TYR A 89 4.61 -11.84 7.95
CA TYR A 89 5.89 -12.34 8.46
C TYR A 89 6.84 -11.20 8.80
N THR A 90 7.04 -10.26 7.89
CA THR A 90 7.93 -9.11 8.09
C THR A 90 7.51 -8.30 9.32
N LEU A 91 6.23 -8.00 9.45
CA LEU A 91 5.72 -7.25 10.61
C LEU A 91 5.80 -8.05 11.91
N SER A 92 5.69 -9.37 11.88
CA SER A 92 5.92 -10.19 13.08
C SER A 92 7.37 -10.14 13.56
N GLN A 93 8.32 -9.94 12.66
CA GLN A 93 9.75 -9.84 13.00
C GLN A 93 10.13 -8.52 13.68
N ILE A 94 9.31 -7.48 13.57
CA ILE A 94 9.57 -6.22 14.29
C ILE A 94 9.23 -6.30 15.77
N ASP A 95 8.43 -7.28 16.17
CA ASP A 95 8.00 -7.48 17.55
C ASP A 95 8.11 -8.93 18.02
N PRO A 96 9.32 -9.51 18.09
CA PRO A 96 9.50 -10.91 18.52
C PRO A 96 8.99 -11.19 19.94
N SER A 97 8.89 -10.15 20.76
CA SER A 97 8.41 -10.24 22.15
C SER A 97 6.89 -10.05 22.29
N SER A 98 6.20 -9.79 21.17
CA SER A 98 4.75 -9.52 21.10
C SER A 98 4.26 -8.38 22.01
N LYS A 99 5.13 -7.42 22.33
CA LYS A 99 4.78 -6.25 23.15
C LYS A 99 4.00 -5.17 22.37
N MET A 100 4.15 -5.17 21.05
CA MET A 100 3.52 -4.20 20.14
C MET A 100 2.40 -4.80 19.29
N ILE A 101 2.14 -6.11 19.44
CA ILE A 101 1.22 -6.85 18.57
C ILE A 101 -0.18 -6.24 18.51
N ASN A 102 -0.67 -5.69 19.63
CA ASN A 102 -1.99 -5.05 19.70
C ASN A 102 -2.08 -3.74 18.92
N ARG A 103 -0.96 -3.21 18.44
CA ARG A 103 -0.88 -1.99 17.64
C ARG A 103 -0.64 -2.26 16.15
N ILE A 104 -0.59 -3.54 15.75
CA ILE A 104 -0.39 -3.97 14.38
C ILE A 104 -1.63 -4.74 13.92
N ILE A 105 -2.35 -4.16 12.99
CA ILE A 105 -3.61 -4.70 12.48
C ILE A 105 -3.42 -5.17 11.05
N PHE A 106 -3.89 -6.39 10.77
CA PHE A 106 -3.85 -6.97 9.43
C PHE A 106 -5.26 -7.15 8.90
N LYS A 107 -5.47 -6.66 7.70
CA LYS A 107 -6.71 -6.84 6.94
C LYS A 107 -6.39 -7.41 5.57
N GLY A 108 -7.12 -8.44 5.20
CA GLY A 108 -6.96 -9.12 3.92
C GLY A 108 -8.25 -9.08 3.10
N TYR A 109 -8.11 -8.91 1.78
CA TYR A 109 -9.23 -8.74 0.86
C TYR A 109 -9.15 -9.77 -0.27
N ARG A 110 -10.30 -10.12 -0.82
CA ARG A 110 -10.40 -11.10 -1.91
C ARG A 110 -10.04 -10.46 -3.27
N SER A 111 -8.86 -9.89 -3.37
CA SER A 111 -8.34 -9.27 -4.58
C SER A 111 -6.83 -9.42 -4.67
N GLY A 112 -6.26 -8.91 -5.76
CA GLY A 112 -4.82 -8.87 -5.99
C GLY A 112 -4.15 -7.60 -5.47
N HIS A 113 -3.07 -7.21 -6.12
CA HIS A 113 -2.23 -6.07 -5.74
C HIS A 113 -2.99 -4.74 -5.62
N MET A 114 -3.88 -4.47 -6.57
CA MET A 114 -4.74 -3.27 -6.54
C MET A 114 -6.11 -3.64 -5.98
N MET A 115 -6.17 -3.90 -4.67
CA MET A 115 -7.37 -4.37 -3.99
C MET A 115 -8.58 -3.43 -4.12
N TYR A 116 -8.34 -2.15 -4.36
CA TYR A 116 -9.38 -1.14 -4.55
C TYR A 116 -10.07 -1.18 -5.93
N LEU A 117 -9.64 -2.05 -6.86
CA LEU A 117 -10.33 -2.25 -8.15
C LEU A 117 -11.60 -3.09 -8.03
N ARG A 118 -11.72 -3.88 -6.98
CA ARG A 118 -12.94 -4.64 -6.67
C ARG A 118 -13.79 -3.82 -5.69
N ASN A 119 -15.03 -3.45 -6.10
CA ASN A 119 -15.89 -2.54 -5.32
C ASN A 119 -16.13 -3.00 -3.89
N GLU A 120 -16.39 -4.30 -3.69
CA GLU A 120 -16.65 -4.85 -2.35
C GLU A 120 -15.41 -4.71 -1.45
N ASP A 121 -14.23 -4.92 -2.01
CA ASP A 121 -12.98 -4.78 -1.25
C ASP A 121 -12.63 -3.31 -1.02
N LEU A 122 -12.93 -2.42 -1.98
CA LEU A 122 -12.79 -0.98 -1.79
C LEU A 122 -13.66 -0.48 -0.64
N ILE A 123 -14.92 -0.91 -0.58
CA ILE A 123 -15.84 -0.55 0.51
C ILE A 123 -15.30 -1.07 1.84
N SER A 124 -14.97 -2.36 1.91
CA SER A 124 -14.45 -2.99 3.14
C SER A 124 -13.13 -2.36 3.60
N ALA A 125 -12.23 -2.06 2.66
CA ALA A 125 -10.96 -1.40 2.98
C ALA A 125 -11.16 0.02 3.54
N ASN A 126 -12.13 0.76 3.02
CA ASN A 126 -12.50 2.07 3.53
C ASN A 126 -13.11 2.00 4.94
N GLU A 127 -13.97 1.04 5.19
CA GLU A 127 -14.57 0.81 6.51
C GLU A 127 -13.49 0.44 7.53
N ASP A 128 -12.62 -0.50 7.20
CA ASP A 128 -11.48 -0.90 8.03
C ASP A 128 -10.54 0.28 8.33
N LEU A 129 -10.26 1.13 7.33
CA LEU A 129 -9.45 2.33 7.52
C LEU A 129 -10.14 3.34 8.46
N ARG A 130 -11.45 3.56 8.31
CA ARG A 130 -12.21 4.44 9.18
C ARG A 130 -12.21 3.96 10.63
N ASP A 131 -12.40 2.67 10.84
CA ASP A 131 -12.38 2.08 12.17
C ASP A 131 -10.99 2.10 12.78
N PHE A 132 -9.96 1.85 11.97
CA PHE A 132 -8.57 2.03 12.40
C PHE A 132 -8.30 3.46 12.87
N LEU A 133 -8.69 4.47 12.10
CA LEU A 133 -8.49 5.87 12.49
C LEU A 133 -9.23 6.24 13.77
N LYS A 134 -10.47 5.76 13.96
CA LYS A 134 -11.24 5.99 15.19
C LYS A 134 -10.59 5.35 16.42
N THR A 135 -10.07 4.13 16.27
CA THR A 135 -9.53 3.35 17.39
C THR A 135 -8.07 3.70 17.70
N SER A 136 -7.29 4.12 16.71
CA SER A 136 -5.87 4.45 16.86
C SER A 136 -5.60 5.91 17.18
N ALA A 137 -6.60 6.79 17.06
CA ALA A 137 -6.44 8.20 17.41
C ALA A 137 -6.15 8.35 18.91
N ALA A 138 -5.14 9.13 19.23
CA ALA A 138 -4.72 9.37 20.62
C ALA A 138 -5.75 10.14 21.46
N ASN A 139 -6.79 10.71 20.83
CA ASN A 139 -7.91 11.43 21.45
C ASN A 139 -7.46 12.44 22.53
N GLY A 140 -6.36 13.15 22.29
CA GLY A 140 -5.80 14.12 23.22
C GLY A 140 -5.10 13.53 24.45
N LYS A 141 -4.92 12.21 24.52
CA LYS A 141 -4.16 11.57 25.59
C LYS A 141 -2.67 11.88 25.46
N SER A 142 -2.06 12.36 26.51
CA SER A 142 -0.61 12.54 26.56
C SER A 142 0.10 11.19 26.50
N ALA A 143 1.19 11.12 25.72
CA ALA A 143 2.06 9.95 25.74
C ALA A 143 2.65 9.76 27.14
N LYS A 144 2.48 8.59 27.70
CA LYS A 144 3.24 8.16 28.88
C LYS A 144 4.39 7.30 28.38
N TYR A 145 5.58 7.83 28.45
CA TYR A 145 6.82 7.11 28.13
C TYR A 145 7.20 6.21 29.32
#